data_acddda8706f30028975d2dbeec966210
#
_entry.id   acddda8706f30028975d2dbeec966210
#
_cell.length_a   1.000
_cell.length_b   1.000
_cell.length_c   1.000
_cell.angle_alpha   90.00
_cell.angle_beta   90.00
_cell.angle_gamma   90.00
#
_symmetry.space_group_name_H-M   'P 1'
#
loop_
_entity.id
_entity.type
_entity.pdbx_description
1 polymer ?
#
loop_
_entity_poly.entity_id
_entity_poly.type
_entity_poly.pdbx_seq_one_letter_code
_entity_poly.pdbx_strand_id
1 'polypeptide(L)'
;MMLQYPTAIFMISRLNNEYRVIYLDGRAREPENLRTPSWNGESIGYWDGETLVVNTEGFTDTHHLIQQGVLTGDQLKITERISMLNNGNTLKIDFIMVDPEHWIGEWRHTKFRDRILKADVREATCLPEDNKSLPGL
;
A
#
# COMPACT_ATOMS: atom_id res chain seq x y z
N MET A 1 -6.42 9.74 -0.47
CA MET A 1 -7.65 9.79 0.36
C MET A 1 -7.82 8.47 1.08
N MET A 2 -8.30 8.49 2.33
CA MET A 2 -8.66 7.27 3.07
C MET A 2 -10.14 7.35 3.43
N LEU A 3 -10.86 6.27 3.19
CA LEU A 3 -12.28 6.10 3.55
C LEU A 3 -12.39 4.86 4.42
N GLN A 4 -12.97 5.00 5.60
CA GLN A 4 -13.14 3.91 6.56
C GLN A 4 -14.60 3.45 6.59
N TYR A 5 -14.77 2.14 6.48
CA TYR A 5 -16.00 1.39 6.73
C TYR A 5 -15.77 0.45 7.93
N PRO A 6 -16.82 -0.12 8.53
CA PRO A 6 -16.66 -1.04 9.66
C PRO A 6 -15.77 -2.25 9.36
N THR A 7 -15.77 -2.72 8.13
CA THR A 7 -15.08 -3.95 7.70
C THR A 7 -13.88 -3.70 6.80
N ALA A 8 -13.61 -2.46 6.39
CA ALA A 8 -12.51 -2.15 5.47
C ALA A 8 -12.10 -0.68 5.50
N ILE A 9 -10.86 -0.41 5.12
CA ILE A 9 -10.36 0.92 4.80
C ILE A 9 -9.95 0.93 3.33
N PHE A 10 -10.44 1.93 2.58
CA PHE A 10 -10.03 2.19 1.21
C PHE A 10 -9.02 3.32 1.18
N MET A 11 -7.86 3.06 0.61
CA MET A 11 -6.82 4.06 0.35
C MET A 11 -6.80 4.33 -1.16
N ILE A 12 -7.07 5.59 -1.53
CA ILE A 12 -7.14 6.02 -2.92
C ILE A 12 -5.99 6.99 -3.18
N SER A 13 -5.15 6.66 -4.16
CA SER A 13 -4.05 7.49 -4.65
C SER A 13 -4.51 8.35 -5.81
N ARG A 14 -4.02 9.59 -5.88
CA ARG A 14 -4.16 10.45 -7.09
C ARG A 14 -3.21 10.03 -8.20
N LEU A 15 -2.14 9.33 -7.84
CA LEU A 15 -1.16 8.84 -8.79
C LEU A 15 -1.69 7.51 -9.33
N ASN A 16 -1.83 7.41 -10.64
CA ASN A 16 -2.26 6.23 -11.38
C ASN A 16 -3.67 5.71 -11.06
N ASN A 17 -4.51 6.51 -10.40
CA ASN A 17 -5.87 6.09 -9.96
C ASN A 17 -5.89 4.77 -9.18
N GLU A 18 -4.81 4.47 -8.48
CA GLU A 18 -4.69 3.25 -7.70
C GLU A 18 -5.53 3.31 -6.44
N TYR A 19 -6.08 2.18 -6.08
CA TYR A 19 -6.72 1.98 -4.79
C TYR A 19 -6.16 0.74 -4.10
N ARG A 20 -6.19 0.76 -2.79
CA ARG A 20 -5.83 -0.36 -1.92
C ARG A 20 -6.94 -0.56 -0.90
N VAL A 21 -7.33 -1.80 -0.68
CA VAL A 21 -8.30 -2.17 0.33
C VAL A 21 -7.58 -2.87 1.48
N ILE A 22 -7.82 -2.40 2.70
CA ILE A 22 -7.36 -3.04 3.92
C ILE A 22 -8.60 -3.65 4.58
N TYR A 23 -8.67 -4.96 4.67
CA TYR A 23 -9.78 -5.67 5.29
C TYR A 23 -9.62 -5.71 6.81
N LEU A 24 -10.71 -5.38 7.54
CA LEU A 24 -10.76 -5.30 9.01
C LEU A 24 -11.76 -6.28 9.63
N ASP A 25 -12.31 -7.18 8.84
CA ASP A 25 -13.38 -8.10 9.24
C ASP A 25 -12.88 -9.41 9.86
N GLY A 26 -11.57 -9.51 10.12
CA GLY A 26 -10.96 -10.69 10.72
C GLY A 26 -10.87 -11.89 9.80
N ARG A 27 -11.03 -11.69 8.48
CA ARG A 27 -10.88 -12.78 7.50
C ARG A 27 -9.48 -13.40 7.56
N ALA A 28 -9.43 -14.72 7.34
CA ALA A 28 -8.16 -15.39 7.08
C ALA A 28 -7.70 -15.10 5.65
N ARG A 29 -6.38 -15.08 5.45
CA ARG A 29 -5.83 -15.07 4.08
C ARG A 29 -6.12 -16.36 3.38
N GLU A 30 -6.27 -16.28 2.07
CA GLU A 30 -6.24 -17.48 1.25
C GLU A 30 -4.87 -18.18 1.36
N PRO A 31 -4.84 -19.52 1.34
CA PRO A 31 -3.60 -20.26 1.22
C PRO A 31 -2.77 -19.75 0.03
N GLU A 32 -1.45 -19.73 0.18
CA GLU A 32 -0.54 -19.19 -0.82
C GLU A 32 -0.75 -19.78 -2.23
N ASN A 33 -1.00 -21.09 -2.30
CA ASN A 33 -1.25 -21.82 -3.54
C ASN A 33 -2.59 -21.50 -4.23
N LEU A 34 -3.50 -20.80 -3.56
CA LEU A 34 -4.80 -20.38 -4.10
C LEU A 34 -4.89 -18.86 -4.31
N ARG A 35 -3.94 -18.12 -3.75
CA ARG A 35 -3.92 -16.65 -3.81
C ARG A 35 -3.53 -16.17 -5.21
N THR A 36 -4.29 -15.22 -5.72
CA THR A 36 -3.92 -14.49 -6.95
C THR A 36 -3.06 -13.28 -6.58
N PRO A 37 -1.79 -13.24 -6.97
CA PRO A 37 -0.93 -12.08 -6.70
C PRO A 37 -1.47 -10.80 -7.35
N SER A 38 -1.23 -9.67 -6.71
CA SER A 38 -1.62 -8.36 -7.22
C SER A 38 -0.53 -7.30 -7.00
N TRP A 39 -0.62 -6.17 -7.69
CA TRP A 39 0.35 -5.07 -7.57
C TRP A 39 0.43 -4.49 -6.15
N ASN A 40 -0.71 -4.39 -5.46
CA ASN A 40 -0.79 -3.82 -4.12
C ASN A 40 -0.80 -4.89 -3.02
N GLY A 41 -0.73 -6.18 -3.41
CA GLY A 41 -0.85 -7.29 -2.48
C GLY A 41 -2.23 -7.36 -1.82
N GLU A 42 -2.42 -8.34 -0.94
CA GLU A 42 -3.59 -8.47 -0.08
C GLU A 42 -3.28 -7.88 1.30
N SER A 43 -4.07 -6.89 1.72
CA SER A 43 -3.89 -6.20 3.00
C SER A 43 -4.97 -6.59 3.99
N ILE A 44 -4.57 -7.14 5.13
CA ILE A 44 -5.44 -7.44 6.27
C ILE A 44 -4.94 -6.65 7.46
N GLY A 45 -5.86 -5.96 8.14
CA GLY A 45 -5.54 -5.11 9.28
C GLY A 45 -6.37 -5.43 10.52
N TYR A 46 -5.88 -4.96 11.64
CA TYR A 46 -6.59 -4.97 12.91
C TYR A 46 -6.16 -3.77 13.77
N TRP A 47 -7.00 -3.41 14.72
CA TRP A 47 -6.69 -2.35 15.67
C TRP A 47 -5.96 -2.90 16.91
N ASP A 48 -4.81 -2.30 17.19
CA ASP A 48 -4.02 -2.49 18.42
C ASP A 48 -4.10 -1.19 19.21
N GLY A 49 -5.13 -1.06 20.04
CA GLY A 49 -5.48 0.20 20.66
C GLY A 49 -5.87 1.25 19.61
N GLU A 50 -5.13 2.37 19.56
CA GLU A 50 -5.33 3.45 18.58
C GLU A 50 -4.43 3.30 17.33
N THR A 51 -3.68 2.21 17.23
CA THR A 51 -2.79 1.92 16.11
C THR A 51 -3.44 0.89 15.17
N LEU A 52 -3.58 1.23 13.91
CA LEU A 52 -3.95 0.27 12.88
C LEU A 52 -2.71 -0.51 12.46
N VAL A 53 -2.73 -1.82 12.65
CA VAL A 53 -1.69 -2.74 12.18
C VAL A 53 -2.17 -3.39 10.89
N VAL A 54 -1.38 -3.29 9.83
CA VAL A 54 -1.72 -3.84 8.51
C VAL A 54 -0.61 -4.78 8.06
N ASN A 55 -0.98 -5.99 7.69
CA ASN A 55 -0.08 -6.97 7.09
C ASN A 55 -0.44 -7.16 5.63
N THR A 56 0.52 -6.98 4.73
CA THR A 56 0.35 -7.10 3.29
C THR A 56 1.34 -8.09 2.71
N GLU A 57 0.85 -8.99 1.88
CA GLU A 57 1.63 -9.97 1.13
C GLU A 57 0.88 -10.37 -0.14
N GLY A 58 1.44 -11.24 -0.97
CA GLY A 58 0.83 -11.66 -2.25
C GLY A 58 1.02 -10.62 -3.34
N PHE A 59 2.20 -10.06 -3.42
CA PHE A 59 2.60 -9.16 -4.50
C PHE A 59 2.90 -9.93 -5.77
N THR A 60 2.80 -9.26 -6.92
CA THR A 60 3.28 -9.80 -8.18
C THR A 60 4.80 -9.74 -8.24
N ASP A 61 5.41 -10.62 -9.02
CA ASP A 61 6.87 -10.67 -9.25
C ASP A 61 7.39 -9.44 -10.03
N THR A 62 6.60 -8.91 -10.94
CA THR A 62 6.93 -7.67 -11.67
C THR A 62 6.38 -6.48 -10.94
N HIS A 63 7.24 -5.67 -10.34
CA HIS A 63 6.70 -4.74 -9.47
C HIS A 63 7.33 -3.47 -9.19
N HIS A 64 6.60 -2.95 -8.37
CA HIS A 64 6.73 -1.75 -7.58
C HIS A 64 8.12 -1.59 -6.98
N LEU A 65 8.74 -0.50 -7.34
CA LEU A 65 9.72 0.13 -6.47
C LEU A 65 8.96 0.69 -5.27
N ILE A 66 8.95 -0.02 -4.14
CA ILE A 66 8.44 0.52 -2.86
C ILE A 66 9.14 1.84 -2.56
N GLN A 67 10.42 1.89 -2.88
CA GLN A 67 11.24 3.08 -2.88
C GLN A 67 12.24 2.96 -4.02
N GLN A 68 12.54 4.07 -4.69
CA GLN A 68 13.50 4.09 -5.78
C GLN A 68 14.84 3.46 -5.38
N GLY A 69 15.28 2.48 -6.14
CA GLY A 69 16.54 1.76 -5.92
C GLY A 69 16.45 0.53 -5.01
N VAL A 70 15.27 0.18 -4.48
CA VAL A 70 15.06 -1.05 -3.71
C VAL A 70 14.33 -2.06 -4.57
N LEU A 71 14.98 -3.18 -4.84
CA LEU A 71 14.37 -4.31 -5.53
C LEU A 71 13.55 -5.13 -4.53
N THR A 72 12.39 -5.56 -4.95
CA THR A 72 11.48 -6.43 -4.19
C THR A 72 10.90 -7.50 -5.08
N GLY A 73 10.50 -8.65 -4.51
CA GLY A 73 9.93 -9.78 -5.20
C GLY A 73 8.53 -10.15 -4.70
N ASP A 74 8.01 -11.27 -5.18
CA ASP A 74 6.71 -11.81 -4.77
C ASP A 74 6.70 -12.32 -3.32
N GLN A 75 7.91 -12.57 -2.73
CA GLN A 75 8.09 -12.96 -1.33
C GLN A 75 8.05 -11.77 -0.36
N LEU A 76 7.86 -10.56 -0.87
CA LEU A 76 7.76 -9.36 -0.05
C LEU A 76 6.58 -9.45 0.93
N LYS A 77 6.87 -9.16 2.20
CA LYS A 77 5.87 -8.97 3.26
C LYS A 77 6.07 -7.62 3.90
N ILE A 78 4.97 -6.89 4.07
CA ILE A 78 4.98 -5.56 4.68
C ILE A 78 4.07 -5.57 5.89
N THR A 79 4.60 -5.15 7.04
CA THR A 79 3.80 -4.77 8.20
C THR A 79 3.85 -3.26 8.35
N GLU A 80 2.68 -2.63 8.40
CA GLU A 80 2.53 -1.21 8.64
C GLU A 80 1.88 -0.99 10.01
N ARG A 81 2.42 -0.07 10.79
CA ARG A 81 1.78 0.42 12.00
C ARG A 81 1.41 1.88 11.78
N ILE A 82 0.13 2.14 11.69
CA ILE A 82 -0.42 3.44 11.32
C ILE A 82 -1.06 4.06 12.55
N SER A 83 -0.58 5.22 12.96
CA SER A 83 -1.09 5.98 14.11
C SER A 83 -1.30 7.44 13.75
N MET A 84 -2.20 8.10 14.50
CA MET A 84 -2.46 9.52 14.34
C MET A 84 -1.65 10.34 15.34
N LEU A 85 -1.06 11.42 14.87
CA LEU A 85 -0.34 12.42 15.65
C LEU A 85 -1.03 13.79 15.49
N ASN A 86 -0.64 14.76 16.32
CA ASN A 86 -1.05 16.15 16.19
C ASN A 86 -2.58 16.32 16.12
N ASN A 87 -3.31 15.69 17.05
CA ASN A 87 -4.77 15.70 17.09
C ASN A 87 -5.44 15.25 15.76
N GLY A 88 -4.89 14.20 15.14
CA GLY A 88 -5.42 13.63 13.90
C GLY A 88 -5.04 14.38 12.62
N ASN A 89 -4.09 15.30 12.68
CA ASN A 89 -3.63 16.04 11.51
C ASN A 89 -2.44 15.42 10.79
N THR A 90 -1.75 14.46 11.43
CA THR A 90 -0.59 13.78 10.83
C THR A 90 -0.75 12.27 11.03
N LEU A 91 -0.64 11.50 9.95
CA LEU A 91 -0.47 10.06 10.03
C LEU A 91 1.02 9.73 10.12
N LYS A 92 1.38 8.95 11.11
CA LYS A 92 2.68 8.27 11.20
C LYS A 92 2.50 6.84 10.73
N ILE A 93 3.33 6.39 9.81
CA ILE A 93 3.33 5.04 9.27
C ILE A 93 4.72 4.44 9.46
N ASP A 94 4.85 3.49 10.36
CA ASP A 94 6.06 2.70 10.55
C ASP A 94 5.96 1.43 9.72
N PHE A 95 6.88 1.25 8.79
CA PHE A 95 6.99 0.09 7.92
C PHE A 95 8.04 -0.89 8.44
N ILE A 96 7.70 -2.17 8.42
CA ILE A 96 8.61 -3.30 8.58
C ILE A 96 8.45 -4.16 7.34
N MET A 97 9.51 -4.32 6.57
CA MET A 97 9.51 -5.03 5.29
C MET A 97 10.48 -6.19 5.36
N VAL A 98 10.08 -7.33 4.85
CA VAL A 98 10.88 -8.54 4.73
C VAL A 98 10.72 -9.07 3.31
N ASP A 99 11.85 -9.31 2.65
CA ASP A 99 11.90 -9.95 1.33
C ASP A 99 13.15 -10.84 1.27
N PRO A 100 13.02 -12.12 1.61
CA PRO A 100 14.19 -13.00 1.76
C PRO A 100 14.93 -13.29 0.46
N GLU A 101 14.34 -12.99 -0.70
CA GLU A 101 14.99 -13.15 -2.00
C GLU A 101 15.92 -11.98 -2.33
N HIS A 102 15.68 -10.80 -1.77
CA HIS A 102 16.40 -9.59 -2.11
C HIS A 102 17.30 -9.05 -0.99
N TRP A 103 16.98 -9.31 0.30
CA TRP A 103 17.83 -8.91 1.42
C TRP A 103 17.70 -9.81 2.65
N ILE A 104 18.65 -9.66 3.57
CA ILE A 104 18.67 -10.41 4.83
C ILE A 104 18.07 -9.55 5.93
N GLY A 105 17.13 -10.10 6.68
CA GLY A 105 16.51 -9.45 7.85
C GLY A 105 15.37 -8.50 7.49
N GLU A 106 15.13 -7.53 8.36
CA GLU A 106 14.04 -6.56 8.25
C GLU A 106 14.57 -5.20 7.79
N TRP A 107 13.88 -4.60 6.85
CA TRP A 107 14.06 -3.19 6.56
C TRP A 107 12.95 -2.36 7.20
N ARG A 108 13.35 -1.32 7.95
CA ARG A 108 12.43 -0.45 8.68
C ARG A 108 12.48 0.97 8.13
N HIS A 109 11.30 1.56 7.98
CA HIS A 109 11.16 2.91 7.47
C HIS A 109 9.94 3.58 8.09
N THR A 110 10.01 4.91 8.34
CA THR A 110 8.88 5.69 8.84
C THR A 110 8.52 6.78 7.85
N LYS A 111 7.23 6.92 7.56
CA LYS A 111 6.67 8.02 6.75
C LYS A 111 5.67 8.82 7.56
N PHE A 112 5.64 10.13 7.30
CA PHE A 112 4.62 11.04 7.83
C PHE A 112 3.77 11.57 6.67
N ARG A 113 2.47 11.75 6.92
CA ARG A 113 1.52 12.29 5.96
C ARG A 113 0.62 13.29 6.65
N ASP A 114 0.73 14.55 6.30
CA ASP A 114 -0.12 15.60 6.84
C ASP A 114 -1.47 15.64 6.13
N ARG A 115 -2.49 15.98 6.89
CA ARG A 115 -3.86 16.11 6.42
C ARG A 115 -3.96 17.32 5.48
N ILE A 116 -4.48 17.10 4.28
CA ILE A 116 -4.79 18.17 3.34
C ILE A 116 -6.29 18.38 3.30
N LEU A 117 -6.76 19.58 3.70
CA LEU A 117 -8.18 19.88 3.83
C LEU A 117 -8.87 20.20 2.48
N LYS A 118 -8.11 20.52 1.43
CA LYS A 118 -8.63 20.90 0.10
C LYS A 118 -8.04 20.00 -1.01
N ALA A 119 -7.84 18.73 -0.70
CA ALA A 119 -7.40 17.79 -1.73
C ALA A 119 -8.61 17.36 -2.58
N ASP A 120 -8.46 17.48 -3.88
CA ASP A 120 -9.38 16.94 -4.87
C ASP A 120 -8.76 15.68 -5.48
N VAL A 121 -9.48 14.58 -5.48
CA VAL A 121 -9.07 13.34 -6.16
C VAL A 121 -9.76 13.33 -7.50
N ARG A 122 -9.01 13.69 -8.52
CA ARG A 122 -9.51 13.70 -9.92
C ARG A 122 -9.09 12.43 -10.62
N GLU A 123 -9.92 12.00 -11.52
CA GLU A 123 -9.54 10.96 -12.49
C GLU A 123 -8.36 11.44 -13.33
N ALA A 124 -7.34 10.58 -13.48
CA ALA A 124 -6.25 10.85 -14.40
C ALA A 124 -6.75 10.65 -15.83
N THR A 125 -6.67 11.68 -16.65
CA THR A 125 -6.99 11.59 -18.09
C THR A 125 -5.79 10.96 -18.81
N CYS A 126 -5.98 9.78 -19.39
CA CYS A 126 -5.04 9.25 -20.38
C CYS A 126 -5.30 9.97 -21.71
N LEU A 127 -4.44 10.90 -22.08
CA LEU A 127 -4.49 11.54 -23.38
C LEU A 127 -3.78 10.63 -24.41
N PRO A 128 -4.42 10.30 -25.55
CA PRO A 128 -3.76 9.52 -26.61
C PRO A 128 -2.45 10.16 -27.10
N GLU A 129 -2.34 11.48 -26.97
CA GLU A 129 -1.14 12.24 -27.31
C GLU A 129 0.07 11.86 -26.44
N ASP A 130 -0.15 11.51 -25.19
CA ASP A 130 0.94 11.16 -24.25
C ASP A 130 1.64 9.86 -24.65
N ASN A 131 0.96 9.00 -25.41
CA ASN A 131 1.48 7.73 -25.89
C ASN A 131 2.24 7.84 -27.24
N LYS A 132 2.12 8.95 -27.95
CA LYS A 132 2.76 9.13 -29.26
C LYS A 132 4.29 9.27 -29.18
N SER A 133 4.83 9.52 -28.00
CA SER A 133 6.27 9.67 -27.78
C SER A 133 6.97 8.39 -27.35
N LEU A 134 6.25 7.28 -27.18
CA LEU A 134 6.85 6.00 -26.83
C LEU A 134 7.48 5.35 -28.06
N PRO A 135 8.81 5.11 -28.10
CA PRO A 135 9.44 4.45 -29.22
C PRO A 135 8.99 2.99 -29.28
N GLY A 136 8.40 2.58 -30.39
CA GLY A 136 8.15 1.17 -30.68
C GLY A 136 6.71 0.66 -30.56
N LEU A 137 5.69 1.54 -30.59
CA LEU A 137 4.29 1.15 -30.84
C LEU A 137 3.89 1.48 -32.25
#